data_99447b9d80a12903f51ef1a257eced8f
#
_entry.id   99447b9d80a12903f51ef1a257eced8f
#
_cell.length_a   1.000
_cell.length_b   1.000
_cell.length_c   1.000
_cell.angle_alpha   90.00
_cell.angle_beta   90.00
_cell.angle_gamma   90.00
#
_symmetry.space_group_name_H-M   'P 1'
#
loop_
_entity.id
_entity.type
_entity.pdbx_description
1 polymer ?
#
loop_
_entity_poly.entity_id
_entity_poly.type
_entity_poly.pdbx_seq_one_letter_code
_entity_poly.pdbx_strand_id
1 'polypeptide(L)'
;LWTCSSWQQGAAAQNTPGITPITAFMAIDQLVAHVLQQFASVKTVTIAGFSAGGQPVQRYVGLATASARPVHRRYVVGSPSSWLYFDPERPLPTRDGHAADWSTCTTETCEFTLSKPAAADSGTCPGYDQWKYGTGHWPTTHGRSATEARAAYVAADVTYLLGAQDTGSGKGTAYSVLDTTCSAQLQGPYRLQRGLAYAAYDKARLAGGAHRLMPPAEGCRHDVRCVFTSGSGRAALFPASK
;
A
#
# COMPACT_ATOMS: atom_id res chain seq x y z
N LEU A 1 -5.60 22.86 2.72
CA LEU A 1 -5.86 21.89 1.63
C LEU A 1 -4.56 21.19 1.23
N TRP A 2 -4.65 19.99 0.71
CA TRP A 2 -3.51 19.28 0.09
C TRP A 2 -3.54 19.47 -1.42
N THR A 3 -2.38 19.35 -2.06
CA THR A 3 -2.32 19.20 -3.52
C THR A 3 -2.85 17.81 -3.93
N CYS A 4 -3.21 17.64 -5.20
CA CYS A 4 -3.83 16.41 -5.72
C CYS A 4 -3.04 15.11 -5.45
N SER A 5 -1.72 15.18 -5.22
CA SER A 5 -0.87 14.01 -5.01
C SER A 5 -0.18 13.99 -3.64
N SER A 6 -0.10 15.12 -2.95
CA SER A 6 0.69 15.22 -1.71
C SER A 6 0.08 14.44 -0.54
N TRP A 7 -1.26 14.37 -0.46
CA TRP A 7 -1.95 13.63 0.59
C TRP A 7 -1.69 12.11 0.53
N GLN A 8 -1.43 11.56 -0.66
CA GLN A 8 -1.15 10.14 -0.85
C GLN A 8 0.14 9.68 -0.16
N GLN A 9 1.03 10.59 0.12
CA GLN A 9 2.30 10.33 0.80
C GLN A 9 2.35 10.93 2.22
N GLY A 10 1.21 11.30 2.78
CA GLY A 10 1.13 11.82 4.14
C GLY A 10 1.66 13.24 4.32
N ALA A 11 1.81 14.02 3.24
CA ALA A 11 2.30 15.38 3.35
C ALA A 11 1.39 16.26 4.22
N ALA A 12 1.96 17.33 4.74
CA ALA A 12 1.21 18.36 5.45
C ALA A 12 0.29 19.13 4.51
N ALA A 13 -0.84 19.61 5.02
CA ALA A 13 -1.69 20.55 4.32
C ALA A 13 -0.92 21.84 3.98
N GLN A 14 -1.37 22.55 2.94
CA GLN A 14 -0.80 23.84 2.58
C GLN A 14 -0.91 24.81 3.76
N ASN A 15 0.13 25.62 3.96
CA ASN A 15 0.15 26.62 5.02
C ASN A 15 -0.99 27.63 4.87
N THR A 16 -1.70 27.84 5.99
CA THR A 16 -2.61 28.96 6.18
C THR A 16 -2.09 29.78 7.35
N PRO A 17 -1.94 31.09 7.24
CA PRO A 17 -1.45 31.92 8.34
C PRO A 17 -2.24 31.68 9.62
N GLY A 18 -1.53 31.47 10.74
CA GLY A 18 -2.14 31.22 12.07
C GLY A 18 -2.68 29.81 12.30
N ILE A 19 -2.55 28.89 11.34
CA ILE A 19 -2.98 27.49 11.47
C ILE A 19 -1.78 26.56 11.35
N THR A 20 -1.57 25.70 12.34
CA THR A 20 -0.57 24.63 12.24
C THR A 20 -1.03 23.59 11.21
N PRO A 21 -0.27 23.35 10.14
CA PRO A 21 -0.65 22.33 9.15
C PRO A 21 -0.65 20.94 9.77
N ILE A 22 -1.69 20.17 9.46
CA ILE A 22 -1.76 18.75 9.80
C ILE A 22 -1.36 17.90 8.61
N THR A 23 -0.76 16.75 8.85
CA THR A 23 -0.47 15.78 7.79
C THR A 23 -1.75 15.00 7.41
N ALA A 24 -1.76 14.40 6.21
CA ALA A 24 -2.89 13.55 5.80
C ALA A 24 -3.08 12.37 6.77
N PHE A 25 -2.00 11.84 7.34
CA PHE A 25 -2.07 10.75 8.33
C PHE A 25 -2.64 11.22 9.66
N MET A 26 -2.26 12.41 10.14
CA MET A 26 -2.87 13.03 11.33
C MET A 26 -4.39 13.26 11.13
N ALA A 27 -4.81 13.62 9.91
CA ALA A 27 -6.23 13.76 9.62
C ALA A 27 -6.98 12.43 9.72
N ILE A 28 -6.38 11.32 9.27
CA ILE A 28 -6.95 9.97 9.46
C ILE A 28 -7.01 9.61 10.95
N ASP A 29 -5.95 9.88 11.72
CA ASP A 29 -5.93 9.64 13.16
C ASP A 29 -7.06 10.41 13.88
N GLN A 30 -7.25 11.69 13.54
CA GLN A 30 -8.32 12.52 14.11
C GLN A 30 -9.72 11.99 13.75
N LEU A 31 -9.91 11.55 12.50
CA LEU A 31 -11.17 10.94 12.08
C LEU A 31 -11.46 9.65 12.87
N VAL A 32 -10.47 8.78 13.00
CA VAL A 32 -10.61 7.54 13.80
C VAL A 32 -10.92 7.88 15.26
N ALA A 33 -10.20 8.82 15.86
CA ALA A 33 -10.42 9.26 17.23
C ALA A 33 -11.84 9.80 17.41
N HIS A 34 -12.34 10.63 16.49
CA HIS A 34 -13.69 11.17 16.52
C HIS A 34 -14.77 10.09 16.45
N VAL A 35 -14.64 9.12 15.53
CA VAL A 35 -15.55 7.96 15.43
C VAL A 35 -15.57 7.18 16.75
N LEU A 36 -14.39 6.92 17.33
CA LEU A 36 -14.29 6.16 18.58
C LEU A 36 -14.85 6.92 19.80
N GLN A 37 -14.81 8.24 19.79
CA GLN A 37 -15.42 9.09 20.79
C GLN A 37 -16.95 9.07 20.70
N GLN A 38 -17.50 9.15 19.49
CA GLN A 38 -18.96 9.15 19.28
C GLN A 38 -19.59 7.77 19.49
N PHE A 39 -18.88 6.69 19.16
CA PHE A 39 -19.45 5.34 19.16
C PHE A 39 -18.68 4.42 20.11
N ALA A 40 -19.04 4.44 21.39
CA ALA A 40 -18.37 3.65 22.43
C ALA A 40 -18.44 2.13 22.20
N SER A 41 -19.45 1.64 21.50
CA SER A 41 -19.63 0.21 21.17
C SER A 41 -18.71 -0.30 20.07
N VAL A 42 -18.06 0.57 19.28
CA VAL A 42 -17.16 0.16 18.20
C VAL A 42 -15.95 -0.58 18.79
N LYS A 43 -15.74 -1.81 18.36
CA LYS A 43 -14.59 -2.67 18.73
C LYS A 43 -13.58 -2.82 17.60
N THR A 44 -14.02 -2.63 16.36
CA THR A 44 -13.18 -2.76 15.16
C THR A 44 -13.39 -1.56 14.25
N VAL A 45 -12.28 -1.03 13.72
CA VAL A 45 -12.27 0.00 12.67
C VAL A 45 -11.53 -0.56 11.47
N THR A 46 -12.21 -0.61 10.32
CA THR A 46 -11.57 -0.96 9.05
C THR A 46 -11.24 0.32 8.28
N ILE A 47 -9.98 0.52 7.98
CA ILE A 47 -9.48 1.63 7.17
C ILE A 47 -9.15 1.06 5.79
N ALA A 48 -9.94 1.44 4.79
CA ALA A 48 -9.83 0.90 3.44
C ALA A 48 -9.56 2.00 2.43
N GLY A 49 -8.75 1.67 1.42
CA GLY A 49 -8.49 2.58 0.30
C GLY A 49 -8.20 1.82 -0.99
N PHE A 50 -8.58 2.42 -2.11
CA PHE A 50 -8.36 1.85 -3.44
C PHE A 50 -7.57 2.83 -4.30
N SER A 51 -6.67 2.33 -5.16
CA SER A 51 -5.89 3.15 -6.09
C SER A 51 -5.12 4.26 -5.38
N ALA A 52 -5.40 5.52 -5.70
CA ALA A 52 -4.86 6.69 -5.02
C ALA A 52 -5.16 6.68 -3.51
N GLY A 53 -6.30 6.10 -3.08
CA GLY A 53 -6.64 5.89 -1.67
C GLY A 53 -5.92 4.71 -1.02
N GLY A 54 -5.55 3.70 -1.79
CA GLY A 54 -4.78 2.55 -1.33
C GLY A 54 -3.35 2.93 -0.91
N GLN A 55 -2.75 3.89 -1.60
CA GLN A 55 -1.40 4.37 -1.29
C GLN A 55 -1.26 4.96 0.12
N PRO A 56 -2.07 5.95 0.55
CA PRO A 56 -1.97 6.47 1.91
C PRO A 56 -2.37 5.42 2.96
N VAL A 57 -3.33 4.54 2.69
CA VAL A 57 -3.67 3.47 3.65
C VAL A 57 -2.47 2.57 3.88
N GLN A 58 -1.78 2.12 2.84
CA GLN A 58 -0.61 1.26 2.96
C GLN A 58 0.51 1.92 3.78
N ARG A 59 0.79 3.21 3.54
CA ARG A 59 1.82 3.96 4.28
C ARG A 59 1.39 4.28 5.71
N TYR A 60 0.12 4.60 5.90
CA TYR A 60 -0.45 4.93 7.20
C TYR A 60 -0.43 3.75 8.17
N VAL A 61 -0.47 2.50 7.71
CA VAL A 61 -0.38 1.31 8.59
C VAL A 61 0.75 1.43 9.60
N GLY A 62 1.96 1.74 9.15
CA GLY A 62 3.13 1.89 10.02
C GLY A 62 3.17 3.20 10.82
N LEU A 63 2.36 4.18 10.43
CA LEU A 63 2.42 5.55 10.96
C LEU A 63 1.21 5.92 11.82
N ALA A 64 0.18 5.07 11.86
CA ALA A 64 -1.01 5.28 12.67
C ALA A 64 -0.67 5.45 14.15
N THR A 65 -1.23 6.47 14.79
CA THR A 65 -1.06 6.67 16.23
C THR A 65 -1.94 5.73 17.04
N ALA A 66 -1.57 5.47 18.29
CA ALA A 66 -2.38 4.65 19.19
C ALA A 66 -3.75 5.30 19.44
N SER A 67 -4.80 4.47 19.56
CA SER A 67 -6.12 4.93 19.95
C SER A 67 -6.18 5.22 21.46
N ALA A 68 -7.00 6.18 21.87
CA ALA A 68 -7.24 6.50 23.26
C ALA A 68 -7.87 5.33 24.06
N ARG A 69 -8.53 4.39 23.35
CA ARG A 69 -9.01 3.14 23.93
C ARG A 69 -8.67 1.95 23.03
N PRO A 70 -8.61 0.73 23.57
CA PRO A 70 -8.36 -0.46 22.78
C PRO A 70 -9.42 -0.64 21.69
N VAL A 71 -8.97 -0.78 20.46
CA VAL A 71 -9.79 -1.07 19.28
C VAL A 71 -8.95 -1.87 18.29
N HIS A 72 -9.55 -2.87 17.68
CA HIS A 72 -8.91 -3.60 16.61
C HIS A 72 -8.93 -2.77 15.32
N ARG A 73 -7.76 -2.45 14.78
CA ARG A 73 -7.63 -1.75 13.49
C ARG A 73 -7.27 -2.74 12.40
N ARG A 74 -8.01 -2.67 11.31
CA ARG A 74 -7.79 -3.45 10.10
C ARG A 74 -7.56 -2.51 8.94
N TYR A 75 -6.64 -2.88 8.08
CA TYR A 75 -6.29 -2.08 6.91
C TYR A 75 -6.54 -2.89 5.65
N VAL A 76 -7.27 -2.31 4.70
CA VAL A 76 -7.53 -2.92 3.39
C VAL A 76 -6.91 -2.04 2.30
N VAL A 77 -5.87 -2.57 1.67
CA VAL A 77 -5.08 -1.86 0.65
C VAL A 77 -5.45 -2.39 -0.72
N GLY A 78 -6.20 -1.60 -1.48
CA GLY A 78 -6.70 -1.97 -2.81
C GLY A 78 -5.88 -1.35 -3.94
N SER A 79 -5.27 -2.15 -4.79
CA SER A 79 -4.63 -1.79 -6.08
C SER A 79 -3.90 -0.44 -6.09
N PRO A 80 -2.97 -0.14 -5.18
CA PRO A 80 -2.24 1.13 -5.18
C PRO A 80 -1.32 1.23 -6.39
N SER A 81 -1.05 2.47 -6.84
CA SER A 81 -0.09 2.71 -7.94
C SER A 81 1.36 2.49 -7.53
N SER A 82 1.69 2.59 -6.25
CA SER A 82 3.02 2.31 -5.71
C SER A 82 2.93 1.92 -4.26
N TRP A 83 3.92 1.18 -3.80
CA TRP A 83 4.05 0.64 -2.45
C TRP A 83 5.26 1.23 -1.73
N LEU A 84 5.18 1.33 -0.41
CA LEU A 84 6.30 1.61 0.46
C LEU A 84 7.00 0.30 0.82
N TYR A 85 8.25 0.16 0.48
CA TYR A 85 9.13 -0.91 0.91
C TYR A 85 9.98 -0.45 2.10
N PHE A 86 10.23 -1.35 3.04
CA PHE A 86 11.06 -1.06 4.22
C PHE A 86 12.50 -1.53 4.08
N ASP A 87 12.85 -2.08 2.93
CA ASP A 87 14.16 -2.58 2.56
C ASP A 87 14.53 -2.11 1.16
N PRO A 88 15.84 -2.03 0.81
CA PRO A 88 16.26 -1.65 -0.54
C PRO A 88 16.03 -2.73 -1.59
N GLU A 89 15.62 -3.93 -1.20
CA GLU A 89 15.30 -5.01 -2.14
C GLU A 89 13.94 -4.80 -2.81
N ARG A 90 13.82 -5.32 -4.03
CA ARG A 90 12.55 -5.38 -4.77
C ARG A 90 12.36 -6.80 -5.30
N PRO A 91 11.13 -7.30 -5.34
CA PRO A 91 10.84 -8.59 -5.97
C PRO A 91 11.04 -8.51 -7.47
N LEU A 92 11.83 -9.41 -8.00
CA LEU A 92 12.00 -9.64 -9.43
C LEU A 92 11.30 -10.94 -9.81
N PRO A 93 10.52 -10.96 -10.88
CA PRO A 93 9.81 -12.17 -11.30
C PRO A 93 10.82 -13.26 -11.69
N THR A 94 10.53 -14.47 -11.26
CA THR A 94 11.31 -15.67 -11.60
C THR A 94 10.38 -16.81 -11.99
N ARG A 95 10.92 -17.76 -12.76
CA ARG A 95 10.28 -19.03 -13.08
C ARG A 95 11.36 -20.11 -13.06
N ASP A 96 11.11 -21.18 -12.34
CA ASP A 96 12.06 -22.30 -12.21
C ASP A 96 13.46 -21.81 -11.76
N GLY A 97 13.54 -20.80 -10.91
CA GLY A 97 14.77 -20.20 -10.42
C GLY A 97 15.49 -19.25 -11.38
N HIS A 98 14.97 -19.02 -12.58
CA HIS A 98 15.54 -18.12 -13.59
C HIS A 98 14.73 -16.82 -13.67
N ALA A 99 15.39 -15.72 -14.07
CA ALA A 99 14.71 -14.45 -14.32
C ALA A 99 13.60 -14.62 -15.35
N ALA A 100 12.42 -14.09 -15.06
CA ALA A 100 11.25 -14.15 -15.92
C ALA A 100 10.80 -12.73 -16.31
N ASP A 101 10.07 -12.65 -17.43
CA ASP A 101 9.47 -11.38 -17.84
C ASP A 101 8.20 -11.10 -17.06
N TRP A 102 7.95 -9.85 -16.72
CA TRP A 102 6.74 -9.41 -16.02
C TRP A 102 5.44 -9.74 -16.78
N SER A 103 5.48 -9.85 -18.11
CA SER A 103 4.32 -10.22 -18.93
C SER A 103 3.84 -11.65 -18.68
N THR A 104 4.74 -12.50 -18.18
CA THR A 104 4.42 -13.90 -17.83
C THR A 104 3.93 -14.04 -16.38
N CYS A 105 3.93 -12.93 -15.62
CA CYS A 105 3.56 -12.90 -14.21
C CYS A 105 2.06 -12.73 -14.06
N THR A 106 1.37 -13.82 -13.80
CA THR A 106 -0.06 -13.88 -13.47
C THR A 106 -0.25 -14.23 -12.00
N THR A 107 -1.48 -14.32 -11.55
CA THR A 107 -1.82 -14.71 -10.17
C THR A 107 -1.34 -16.13 -9.81
N GLU A 108 -1.15 -16.99 -10.79
CA GLU A 108 -0.82 -18.41 -10.60
C GLU A 108 0.65 -18.72 -10.87
N THR A 109 1.31 -17.90 -11.69
CA THR A 109 2.63 -18.21 -12.24
C THR A 109 3.74 -17.29 -11.76
N CYS A 110 3.43 -16.33 -10.87
CA CYS A 110 4.40 -15.36 -10.40
C CYS A 110 5.19 -15.90 -9.19
N GLU A 111 6.43 -16.26 -9.42
CA GLU A 111 7.44 -16.43 -8.38
C GLU A 111 8.33 -15.20 -8.33
N PHE A 112 8.93 -14.93 -7.17
CA PHE A 112 9.76 -13.75 -6.98
C PHE A 112 11.04 -14.06 -6.21
N THR A 113 12.15 -13.51 -6.70
CA THR A 113 13.39 -13.40 -5.94
C THR A 113 13.58 -11.96 -5.48
N LEU A 114 13.96 -11.77 -4.23
CA LEU A 114 14.24 -10.45 -3.67
C LEU A 114 15.70 -10.09 -3.93
N SER A 115 15.93 -8.96 -4.56
CA SER A 115 17.26 -8.42 -4.77
C SER A 115 17.26 -6.90 -4.87
N LYS A 116 18.40 -6.28 -4.63
CA LYS A 116 18.61 -4.87 -4.92
C LYS A 116 18.55 -4.67 -6.43
N PRO A 117 17.71 -3.75 -6.96
CA PRO A 117 17.64 -3.53 -8.40
C PRO A 117 18.96 -3.04 -8.98
N ALA A 118 19.38 -3.57 -10.13
CA ALA A 118 20.58 -3.12 -10.83
C ALA A 118 20.55 -1.61 -11.18
N ALA A 119 19.35 -1.05 -11.41
CA ALA A 119 19.15 0.37 -11.63
C ALA A 119 19.54 1.26 -10.44
N ALA A 120 19.62 0.69 -9.23
CA ALA A 120 20.11 1.38 -8.04
C ALA A 120 21.64 1.59 -8.10
N ASP A 121 22.36 0.55 -8.52
CA ASP A 121 23.83 0.56 -8.58
C ASP A 121 24.33 1.37 -9.79
N SER A 122 23.61 1.33 -10.90
CA SER A 122 23.93 2.12 -12.10
C SER A 122 23.56 3.61 -11.98
N GLY A 123 22.86 4.01 -10.92
CA GLY A 123 22.37 5.40 -10.75
C GLY A 123 21.25 5.82 -11.70
N THR A 124 20.69 4.90 -12.48
CA THR A 124 19.60 5.21 -13.43
C THR A 124 18.26 5.45 -12.74
N CYS A 125 18.09 5.00 -11.49
CA CYS A 125 16.91 5.24 -10.68
C CYS A 125 17.27 5.58 -9.21
N PRO A 126 17.90 6.73 -8.94
CA PRO A 126 18.43 7.05 -7.62
C PRO A 126 17.35 7.23 -6.54
N GLY A 127 16.11 7.52 -6.95
CA GLY A 127 14.98 7.73 -6.02
C GLY A 127 14.20 6.48 -5.67
N TYR A 128 14.60 5.30 -6.14
CA TYR A 128 13.78 4.09 -6.03
C TYR A 128 13.48 3.66 -4.58
N ASP A 129 14.41 3.93 -3.65
CA ASP A 129 14.28 3.58 -2.23
C ASP A 129 14.04 4.80 -1.34
N GLN A 130 13.69 5.93 -1.93
CA GLN A 130 13.35 7.13 -1.18
C GLN A 130 11.84 7.19 -0.92
N TRP A 131 11.46 7.95 0.12
CA TRP A 131 10.06 8.26 0.38
C TRP A 131 9.43 8.83 -0.91
N LYS A 132 8.39 8.31 -1.41
CA LYS A 132 7.33 7.43 -0.86
C LYS A 132 7.46 5.94 -1.23
N TYR A 133 8.54 5.53 -1.87
CA TYR A 133 8.75 4.17 -2.39
C TYR A 133 9.59 3.29 -1.45
N GLY A 134 10.38 3.91 -0.61
CA GLY A 134 11.26 3.28 0.37
C GLY A 134 11.48 4.18 1.58
N THR A 135 12.47 3.84 2.37
CA THR A 135 12.76 4.49 3.66
C THR A 135 13.79 5.62 3.60
N GLY A 136 14.43 5.83 2.46
CA GLY A 136 15.33 6.96 2.26
C GLY A 136 14.57 8.30 2.29
N HIS A 137 15.20 9.35 2.78
CA HIS A 137 14.58 10.67 2.99
C HIS A 137 13.26 10.62 3.76
N TRP A 138 13.25 9.81 4.81
CA TRP A 138 12.06 9.61 5.65
C TRP A 138 11.58 10.93 6.25
N PRO A 139 10.30 11.30 6.08
CA PRO A 139 9.81 12.58 6.56
C PRO A 139 9.77 12.66 8.08
N THR A 140 10.39 13.67 8.65
CA THR A 140 10.40 13.95 10.11
C THR A 140 9.01 14.26 10.67
N THR A 141 8.09 14.71 9.80
CA THR A 141 6.69 15.04 10.16
C THR A 141 5.85 13.81 10.51
N HIS A 142 6.36 12.60 10.28
CA HIS A 142 5.62 11.36 10.56
C HIS A 142 5.63 10.95 12.05
N GLY A 143 6.44 11.59 12.89
CA GLY A 143 6.49 11.32 14.33
C GLY A 143 7.05 9.95 14.73
N ARG A 144 7.49 9.15 13.75
CA ARG A 144 8.15 7.85 13.91
C ARG A 144 9.31 7.71 12.94
N SER A 145 10.36 7.00 13.36
CA SER A 145 11.43 6.55 12.49
C SER A 145 10.93 5.46 11.51
N ALA A 146 11.65 5.22 10.44
CA ALA A 146 11.34 4.14 9.49
C ALA A 146 11.35 2.76 10.17
N THR A 147 12.26 2.53 11.13
CA THR A 147 12.34 1.29 11.90
C THR A 147 11.10 1.07 12.77
N GLU A 148 10.64 2.09 13.48
CA GLU A 148 9.41 2.02 14.28
C GLU A 148 8.18 1.83 13.41
N ALA A 149 8.13 2.50 12.25
CA ALA A 149 7.05 2.34 11.29
C ALA A 149 7.01 0.91 10.71
N ARG A 150 8.18 0.32 10.40
CA ARG A 150 8.29 -1.08 9.99
C ARG A 150 7.76 -2.03 11.08
N ALA A 151 8.17 -1.84 12.31
CA ALA A 151 7.71 -2.67 13.43
C ALA A 151 6.19 -2.58 13.63
N ALA A 152 5.62 -1.37 13.55
CA ALA A 152 4.18 -1.15 13.62
C ALA A 152 3.43 -1.78 12.44
N TYR A 153 4.01 -1.70 11.22
CA TYR A 153 3.45 -2.34 10.03
C TYR A 153 3.38 -3.86 10.19
N VAL A 154 4.46 -4.50 10.62
CA VAL A 154 4.54 -5.96 10.87
C VAL A 154 3.49 -6.43 11.87
N ALA A 155 3.22 -5.64 12.90
CA ALA A 155 2.25 -5.97 13.95
C ALA A 155 0.77 -5.72 13.55
N ALA A 156 0.51 -5.10 12.41
CA ALA A 156 -0.84 -4.69 12.00
C ALA A 156 -1.64 -5.83 11.35
N ASP A 157 -2.96 -5.66 11.26
CA ASP A 157 -3.88 -6.52 10.48
C ASP A 157 -4.06 -5.87 9.08
N VAL A 158 -3.35 -6.39 8.07
CA VAL A 158 -3.32 -5.82 6.73
C VAL A 158 -3.83 -6.82 5.69
N THR A 159 -4.74 -6.37 4.86
CA THR A 159 -5.28 -7.17 3.75
C THR A 159 -5.00 -6.46 2.42
N TYR A 160 -4.38 -7.17 1.49
CA TYR A 160 -4.13 -6.71 0.12
C TYR A 160 -5.22 -7.21 -0.80
N LEU A 161 -5.75 -6.31 -1.63
CA LEU A 161 -6.87 -6.59 -2.52
C LEU A 161 -6.57 -6.06 -3.92
N LEU A 162 -6.63 -6.93 -4.91
CA LEU A 162 -6.22 -6.64 -6.30
C LEU A 162 -7.33 -7.03 -7.28
N GLY A 163 -7.41 -6.31 -8.39
CA GLY A 163 -8.19 -6.75 -9.55
C GLY A 163 -7.35 -7.68 -10.43
N ALA A 164 -7.87 -8.85 -10.78
CA ALA A 164 -7.15 -9.84 -11.58
C ALA A 164 -6.82 -9.36 -13.02
N GLN A 165 -7.56 -8.39 -13.52
CA GLN A 165 -7.33 -7.77 -14.82
C GLN A 165 -6.79 -6.33 -14.71
N ASP A 166 -6.29 -5.91 -13.53
CA ASP A 166 -5.65 -4.59 -13.32
C ASP A 166 -4.20 -4.62 -13.83
N THR A 167 -4.05 -5.00 -15.09
CA THR A 167 -2.80 -5.17 -15.82
C THR A 167 -2.94 -4.61 -17.24
N GLY A 168 -1.82 -4.18 -17.81
CA GLY A 168 -1.79 -3.57 -19.15
C GLY A 168 -2.21 -2.09 -19.17
N SER A 169 -2.25 -1.51 -20.36
CA SER A 169 -2.58 -0.10 -20.63
C SER A 169 -3.94 0.11 -21.30
N GLY A 170 -4.73 -0.95 -21.41
CA GLY A 170 -6.01 -0.93 -22.10
C GLY A 170 -7.13 -0.21 -21.35
N LYS A 171 -8.28 -0.07 -21.99
CA LYS A 171 -9.47 0.55 -21.41
C LYS A 171 -9.84 -0.13 -20.07
N GLY A 172 -10.12 0.68 -19.07
CA GLY A 172 -10.55 0.24 -17.74
C GLY A 172 -9.40 -0.11 -16.77
N THR A 173 -8.13 0.04 -17.17
CA THR A 173 -6.97 -0.14 -16.28
C THR A 173 -6.52 1.17 -15.62
N ALA A 174 -7.14 2.30 -15.98
CA ALA A 174 -6.73 3.63 -15.52
C ALA A 174 -5.19 3.87 -15.63
N TYR A 175 -4.61 3.40 -16.75
CA TYR A 175 -3.16 3.49 -16.99
C TYR A 175 -2.66 4.95 -17.02
N SER A 176 -3.46 5.88 -17.52
CA SER A 176 -3.09 7.30 -17.61
C SER A 176 -2.79 7.96 -16.25
N VAL A 177 -3.26 7.37 -15.16
CA VAL A 177 -2.99 7.82 -13.79
C VAL A 177 -2.14 6.83 -12.99
N LEU A 178 -1.56 5.83 -13.64
CA LEU A 178 -0.58 4.94 -13.04
C LEU A 178 0.74 5.71 -12.82
N ASP A 179 1.35 5.52 -11.66
CA ASP A 179 2.70 6.03 -11.42
C ASP A 179 3.70 5.28 -12.32
N THR A 180 4.27 5.98 -13.31
CA THR A 180 5.21 5.43 -14.28
C THR A 180 6.64 5.91 -14.07
N THR A 181 6.94 6.49 -12.91
CA THR A 181 8.32 6.82 -12.53
C THR A 181 9.19 5.56 -12.47
N CYS A 182 10.50 5.71 -12.64
CA CYS A 182 11.41 4.55 -12.55
C CYS A 182 11.26 3.82 -11.21
N SER A 183 11.08 4.55 -10.11
CA SER A 183 10.89 3.98 -8.76
C SER A 183 9.65 3.10 -8.66
N ALA A 184 8.56 3.49 -9.31
CA ALA A 184 7.34 2.70 -9.36
C ALA A 184 7.46 1.51 -10.34
N GLN A 185 8.17 1.68 -11.45
CA GLN A 185 8.41 0.62 -12.44
C GLN A 185 9.26 -0.53 -11.88
N LEU A 186 10.19 -0.24 -10.97
CA LEU A 186 10.98 -1.26 -10.26
C LEU A 186 10.13 -2.12 -9.29
N GLN A 187 8.87 -1.76 -9.06
CA GLN A 187 7.92 -2.56 -8.30
C GLN A 187 7.07 -3.48 -9.19
N GLY A 188 7.14 -3.30 -10.51
CA GLY A 188 6.37 -3.98 -11.53
C GLY A 188 5.70 -3.01 -12.52
N PRO A 189 5.33 -3.47 -13.72
CA PRO A 189 4.80 -2.60 -14.77
C PRO A 189 3.38 -2.10 -14.49
N TYR A 190 2.53 -2.92 -13.85
CA TYR A 190 1.13 -2.63 -13.60
C TYR A 190 0.72 -2.95 -12.17
N ARG A 191 -0.46 -2.50 -11.73
CA ARG A 191 -0.90 -2.60 -10.34
C ARG A 191 -1.04 -4.03 -9.85
N LEU A 192 -1.53 -4.94 -10.68
CA LEU A 192 -1.59 -6.36 -10.34
C LEU A 192 -0.20 -6.90 -10.01
N GLN A 193 0.77 -6.73 -10.92
CA GLN A 193 2.13 -7.20 -10.72
C GLN A 193 2.79 -6.57 -9.49
N ARG A 194 2.60 -5.25 -9.29
CA ARG A 194 3.10 -4.55 -8.10
C ARG A 194 2.52 -5.10 -6.80
N GLY A 195 1.24 -5.44 -6.80
CA GLY A 195 0.57 -6.00 -5.63
C GLY A 195 1.01 -7.43 -5.32
N LEU A 196 1.16 -8.28 -6.35
CA LEU A 196 1.70 -9.64 -6.20
C LEU A 196 3.15 -9.61 -5.70
N ALA A 197 3.98 -8.75 -6.29
CA ALA A 197 5.35 -8.54 -5.88
C ALA A 197 5.43 -8.07 -4.42
N TYR A 198 4.62 -7.06 -4.05
CA TYR A 198 4.61 -6.58 -2.68
C TYR A 198 4.16 -7.64 -1.67
N ALA A 199 3.16 -8.45 -2.00
CA ALA A 199 2.72 -9.54 -1.14
C ALA A 199 3.82 -10.62 -0.96
N ALA A 200 4.61 -10.90 -2.00
CA ALA A 200 5.76 -11.79 -1.91
C ALA A 200 6.88 -11.19 -1.02
N TYR A 201 7.15 -9.89 -1.18
CA TYR A 201 8.07 -9.17 -0.29
C TYR A 201 7.61 -9.20 1.16
N ASP A 202 6.34 -8.90 1.40
CA ASP A 202 5.75 -8.90 2.75
C ASP A 202 5.91 -10.27 3.42
N LYS A 203 5.55 -11.34 2.71
CA LYS A 203 5.72 -12.71 3.19
C LYS A 203 7.18 -13.04 3.53
N ALA A 204 8.12 -12.54 2.77
CA ALA A 204 9.54 -12.88 2.92
C ALA A 204 10.28 -11.99 3.96
N ARG A 205 9.89 -10.73 4.11
CA ARG A 205 10.64 -9.72 4.89
C ARG A 205 9.87 -9.13 6.07
N LEU A 206 8.55 -9.05 5.99
CA LEU A 206 7.74 -8.50 7.06
C LEU A 206 7.08 -9.62 7.87
N ALA A 207 6.61 -10.68 7.22
CA ALA A 207 6.06 -11.89 7.83
C ALA A 207 5.04 -11.61 8.95
N GLY A 208 4.24 -10.56 8.78
CA GLY A 208 3.21 -10.20 9.75
C GLY A 208 2.15 -11.29 9.84
N GLY A 209 1.91 -11.83 11.03
CA GLY A 209 0.99 -12.96 11.24
C GLY A 209 -0.46 -12.69 10.81
N ALA A 210 -0.83 -11.41 10.67
CA ALA A 210 -2.17 -10.97 10.22
C ALA A 210 -2.18 -10.36 8.81
N HIS A 211 -1.07 -10.41 8.08
CA HIS A 211 -1.00 -9.93 6.70
C HIS A 211 -1.51 -11.00 5.74
N ARG A 212 -2.30 -10.59 4.75
CA ARG A 212 -2.86 -11.53 3.77
C ARG A 212 -3.11 -10.88 2.41
N LEU A 213 -2.79 -11.57 1.35
CA LEU A 213 -3.28 -11.29 0.02
C LEU A 213 -4.58 -12.07 -0.21
N MET A 214 -5.66 -11.37 -0.52
CA MET A 214 -6.89 -12.03 -0.97
C MET A 214 -6.71 -12.54 -2.39
N PRO A 215 -7.42 -13.61 -2.79
CA PRO A 215 -7.47 -13.99 -4.19
C PRO A 215 -7.86 -12.76 -5.03
N PRO A 216 -7.10 -12.40 -6.08
CA PRO A 216 -7.42 -11.27 -6.91
C PRO A 216 -8.84 -11.36 -7.47
N ALA A 217 -9.56 -10.24 -7.48
CA ALA A 217 -10.95 -10.20 -7.89
C ALA A 217 -11.08 -10.50 -9.39
N GLU A 218 -11.60 -11.67 -9.72
CA GLU A 218 -11.77 -12.13 -11.10
C GLU A 218 -12.63 -11.17 -11.92
N GLY A 219 -12.29 -10.98 -13.18
CA GLY A 219 -12.98 -10.09 -14.10
C GLY A 219 -12.81 -8.60 -13.81
N CYS A 220 -12.24 -8.22 -12.66
CA CYS A 220 -12.07 -6.83 -12.27
C CYS A 220 -10.76 -6.24 -12.81
N ARG A 221 -10.91 -5.11 -13.51
CA ARG A 221 -9.84 -4.20 -13.87
C ARG A 221 -9.60 -3.19 -12.74
N HIS A 222 -9.12 -1.99 -13.06
CA HIS A 222 -8.95 -0.91 -12.09
C HIS A 222 -10.28 -0.22 -11.76
N ASP A 223 -11.17 -0.96 -11.14
CA ASP A 223 -12.52 -0.50 -10.78
C ASP A 223 -12.82 -0.80 -9.31
N VAL A 224 -12.96 0.25 -8.50
CA VAL A 224 -13.21 0.14 -7.06
C VAL A 224 -14.51 -0.60 -6.75
N ARG A 225 -15.56 -0.35 -7.52
CA ARG A 225 -16.86 -1.00 -7.32
C ARG A 225 -16.74 -2.50 -7.59
N CYS A 226 -16.15 -2.88 -8.73
CA CYS A 226 -15.91 -4.28 -9.07
C CYS A 226 -15.10 -4.98 -7.97
N VAL A 227 -13.95 -4.43 -7.60
CA VAL A 227 -13.03 -5.06 -6.64
C VAL A 227 -13.64 -5.14 -5.24
N PHE A 228 -14.24 -4.06 -4.73
CA PHE A 228 -14.78 -4.01 -3.36
C PHE A 228 -16.09 -4.80 -3.20
N THR A 229 -16.88 -4.96 -4.26
CA THR A 229 -18.11 -5.78 -4.20
C THR A 229 -17.90 -7.24 -4.60
N SER A 230 -16.70 -7.64 -5.01
CA SER A 230 -16.34 -9.05 -5.23
C SER A 230 -16.41 -9.88 -3.95
N GLY A 231 -16.37 -11.19 -4.05
CA GLY A 231 -16.29 -12.09 -2.90
C GLY A 231 -15.09 -11.77 -2.00
N SER A 232 -13.90 -11.61 -2.60
CA SER A 232 -12.66 -11.21 -1.90
C SER A 232 -12.79 -9.83 -1.25
N GLY A 233 -13.38 -8.87 -1.96
CA GLY A 233 -13.58 -7.51 -1.46
C GLY A 233 -14.50 -7.48 -0.24
N ARG A 234 -15.65 -8.14 -0.30
CA ARG A 234 -16.60 -8.21 0.82
C ARG A 234 -15.98 -8.92 2.02
N ALA A 235 -15.27 -10.04 1.81
CA ALA A 235 -14.59 -10.74 2.89
C ALA A 235 -13.46 -9.91 3.54
N ALA A 236 -12.77 -9.07 2.76
CA ALA A 236 -11.76 -8.16 3.28
C ALA A 236 -12.36 -7.01 4.09
N LEU A 237 -13.45 -6.40 3.58
CA LEU A 237 -14.07 -5.22 4.21
C LEU A 237 -14.96 -5.61 5.41
N PHE A 238 -15.69 -6.71 5.30
CA PHE A 238 -16.68 -7.19 6.27
C PHE A 238 -16.44 -8.67 6.60
N PRO A 239 -15.34 -9.02 7.28
CA PRO A 239 -15.10 -10.41 7.65
C PRO A 239 -16.20 -10.87 8.60
N ALA A 240 -16.52 -12.17 8.52
CA ALA A 240 -17.39 -12.79 9.50
C ALA A 240 -16.83 -12.57 10.92
N SER A 241 -17.69 -12.24 11.86
CA SER A 241 -17.33 -12.18 13.29
C SER A 241 -16.79 -13.55 13.72
N LYS A 242 -15.60 -13.54 14.32
CA LYS A 242 -15.08 -14.76 14.98
C LYS A 242 -15.81 -14.98 16.28
#